data_776e9e761552e127d5040b9eeec95341
#
_entry.id   776e9e761552e127d5040b9eeec95341
#
_cell.length_a   1.000
_cell.length_b   1.000
_cell.length_c   1.000
_cell.angle_alpha   90.00
_cell.angle_beta   90.00
_cell.angle_gamma   90.00
#
_symmetry.space_group_name_H-M   'P 1'
#
loop_
_entity.id
_entity.type
_entity.pdbx_description
1 polymer ?
#
loop_
_entity_poly.entity_id
_entity_poly.type
_entity_poly.pdbx_seq_one_letter_code
_entity_poly.pdbx_strand_id
1 'polypeptide(L)'
;MNLKATFLFLAILFSRSAYSQDSSAVDSVKRILSQRYEALGQAMDSRDTSKIFSFKTDDFHTIGPDGRVSDNVMMKEYSRQFITNNLPPYNTKITILNLRLSYNKIVAVADVFQESTRKRELAGKLREVKTSVLQTETWIYVNNEWKLKLVDNVHDQKRFVDGKRVDPTRPYNPDDPPYDPDKNK
;
A
#
# COMPACT_ATOMS: atom_id res chain seq x y z
N MET A 1 63.65 -30.15 -17.26
CA MET A 1 62.33 -30.55 -17.80
C MET A 1 61.27 -29.66 -17.18
N ASN A 2 60.87 -28.61 -17.90
CA ASN A 2 59.94 -27.58 -17.35
C ASN A 2 58.49 -27.89 -17.77
N LEU A 3 57.64 -28.23 -16.81
CA LEU A 3 56.24 -28.47 -17.04
C LEU A 3 55.49 -27.14 -16.87
N LYS A 4 55.08 -26.51 -17.98
CA LYS A 4 54.24 -25.32 -17.98
C LYS A 4 52.81 -25.74 -17.66
N ALA A 5 52.33 -25.37 -16.48
CA ALA A 5 50.92 -25.48 -16.09
C ALA A 5 50.11 -24.39 -16.79
N THR A 6 49.27 -24.79 -17.74
CA THR A 6 48.32 -23.93 -18.44
C THR A 6 47.07 -23.82 -17.58
N PHE A 7 46.91 -22.66 -16.90
CA PHE A 7 45.65 -22.33 -16.19
C PHE A 7 44.58 -21.94 -17.21
N LEU A 8 43.60 -22.83 -17.38
CA LEU A 8 42.41 -22.54 -18.16
C LEU A 8 41.44 -21.73 -17.32
N PHE A 9 41.40 -20.42 -17.54
CA PHE A 9 40.36 -19.54 -16.92
C PHE A 9 39.03 -19.83 -17.59
N LEU A 10 38.19 -20.62 -16.91
CA LEU A 10 36.78 -20.79 -17.27
C LEU A 10 36.01 -19.53 -16.87
N ALA A 11 35.88 -18.58 -17.80
CA ALA A 11 35.00 -17.41 -17.63
C ALA A 11 33.55 -17.88 -17.63
N ILE A 12 32.97 -18.07 -16.45
CA ILE A 12 31.53 -18.29 -16.28
C ILE A 12 30.86 -16.95 -16.60
N LEU A 13 30.43 -16.81 -17.83
CA LEU A 13 29.50 -15.77 -18.26
C LEU A 13 28.17 -15.99 -17.52
N PHE A 14 28.00 -15.34 -16.37
CA PHE A 14 26.67 -15.12 -15.79
C PHE A 14 25.90 -14.24 -16.76
N SER A 15 25.27 -14.87 -17.75
CA SER A 15 24.20 -14.23 -18.49
C SER A 15 23.09 -13.89 -17.48
N ARG A 16 23.06 -12.63 -17.04
CA ARG A 16 21.86 -12.04 -16.42
C ARG A 16 20.79 -12.06 -17.51
N SER A 17 20.05 -13.17 -17.60
CA SER A 17 18.79 -13.17 -18.32
C SER A 17 17.92 -12.12 -17.64
N ALA A 18 17.93 -10.91 -18.17
CA ALA A 18 16.89 -9.93 -17.86
C ALA A 18 15.58 -10.59 -18.31
N TYR A 19 14.86 -11.22 -17.38
CA TYR A 19 13.52 -11.71 -17.65
C TYR A 19 12.70 -10.48 -18.03
N SER A 20 12.51 -10.29 -19.32
CA SER A 20 11.52 -9.33 -19.82
C SER A 20 10.17 -9.79 -19.25
N GLN A 21 9.63 -9.03 -18.32
CA GLN A 21 8.28 -9.29 -17.83
C GLN A 21 7.34 -9.22 -19.03
N ASP A 22 6.47 -10.22 -19.16
CA ASP A 22 5.41 -10.21 -20.17
C ASP A 22 4.49 -9.00 -19.91
N SER A 23 4.70 -7.94 -20.69
CA SER A 23 3.99 -6.65 -20.51
C SER A 23 2.47 -6.83 -20.58
N SER A 24 1.99 -7.73 -21.44
CA SER A 24 0.56 -8.03 -21.59
C SER A 24 -0.04 -8.64 -20.30
N ALA A 25 0.71 -9.51 -19.61
CA ALA A 25 0.27 -10.06 -18.35
C ALA A 25 0.27 -8.99 -17.24
N VAL A 26 1.29 -8.14 -17.17
CA VAL A 26 1.36 -7.03 -16.23
C VAL A 26 0.19 -6.07 -16.43
N ASP A 27 -0.10 -5.66 -17.66
CA ASP A 27 -1.20 -4.74 -17.98
C ASP A 27 -2.56 -5.35 -17.63
N SER A 28 -2.74 -6.65 -17.89
CA SER A 28 -3.95 -7.37 -17.51
C SER A 28 -4.17 -7.37 -16.00
N VAL A 29 -3.13 -7.72 -15.22
CA VAL A 29 -3.21 -7.73 -13.75
C VAL A 29 -3.40 -6.31 -13.21
N LYS A 30 -2.69 -5.31 -13.75
CA LYS A 30 -2.85 -3.91 -13.37
C LYS A 30 -4.30 -3.44 -13.52
N ARG A 31 -4.95 -3.79 -14.63
CA ARG A 31 -6.38 -3.47 -14.85
C ARG A 31 -7.28 -4.14 -13.82
N ILE A 32 -7.05 -5.43 -13.52
CA ILE A 32 -7.85 -6.16 -12.52
C ILE A 32 -7.68 -5.55 -11.13
N LEU A 33 -6.44 -5.23 -10.72
CA LEU A 33 -6.18 -4.61 -9.42
C LEU A 33 -6.79 -3.19 -9.34
N SER A 34 -6.75 -2.41 -10.42
CA SER A 34 -7.41 -1.10 -10.46
C SER A 34 -8.92 -1.21 -10.22
N GLN A 35 -9.59 -2.18 -10.85
CA GLN A 35 -11.01 -2.45 -10.60
C GLN A 35 -11.28 -2.88 -9.15
N ARG A 36 -10.36 -3.64 -8.53
CA ARG A 36 -10.47 -4.00 -7.11
C ARG A 36 -10.31 -2.80 -6.19
N TYR A 37 -9.42 -1.87 -6.50
CA TYR A 37 -9.28 -0.62 -5.74
C TYR A 37 -10.53 0.25 -5.84
N GLU A 38 -11.15 0.36 -7.01
CA GLU A 38 -12.43 1.06 -7.17
C GLU A 38 -13.52 0.42 -6.33
N ALA A 39 -13.65 -0.93 -6.38
CA ALA A 39 -14.63 -1.65 -5.58
C ALA A 39 -14.35 -1.54 -4.06
N LEU A 40 -13.08 -1.50 -3.65
CA LEU A 40 -12.69 -1.24 -2.26
C LEU A 40 -13.10 0.16 -1.81
N GLY A 41 -12.87 1.19 -2.64
CA GLY A 41 -13.31 2.56 -2.37
C GLY A 41 -14.83 2.64 -2.18
N GLN A 42 -15.60 2.00 -3.05
CA GLN A 42 -17.08 1.91 -2.93
C GLN A 42 -17.51 1.20 -1.64
N ALA A 43 -16.84 0.10 -1.28
CA ALA A 43 -17.11 -0.62 -0.03
C ALA A 43 -16.79 0.23 1.21
N MET A 44 -15.75 1.05 1.15
CA MET A 44 -15.44 2.03 2.21
C MET A 44 -16.55 3.08 2.30
N ASP A 45 -16.95 3.70 1.20
CA ASP A 45 -17.98 4.74 1.17
C ASP A 45 -19.34 4.22 1.66
N SER A 46 -19.68 2.97 1.36
CA SER A 46 -20.88 2.29 1.86
C SER A 46 -20.75 1.74 3.29
N ARG A 47 -19.57 1.85 3.91
CA ARG A 47 -19.25 1.29 5.24
C ARG A 47 -19.40 -0.23 5.34
N ASP A 48 -19.28 -0.93 4.22
CA ASP A 48 -19.38 -2.39 4.16
C ASP A 48 -18.06 -3.05 4.56
N THR A 49 -17.89 -3.25 5.88
CA THR A 49 -16.67 -3.88 6.43
C THR A 49 -16.48 -5.31 5.94
N SER A 50 -17.55 -6.06 5.72
CA SER A 50 -17.48 -7.42 5.19
C SER A 50 -16.88 -7.40 3.78
N LYS A 51 -17.35 -6.49 2.93
CA LYS A 51 -16.83 -6.31 1.59
C LYS A 51 -15.37 -5.85 1.59
N ILE A 52 -14.99 -4.89 2.45
CA ILE A 52 -13.60 -4.42 2.60
C ILE A 52 -12.68 -5.60 2.91
N PHE A 53 -13.07 -6.51 3.80
CA PHE A 53 -12.24 -7.66 4.18
C PHE A 53 -12.34 -8.83 3.19
N SER A 54 -13.35 -8.89 2.33
CA SER A 54 -13.43 -9.91 1.29
C SER A 54 -12.32 -9.79 0.23
N PHE A 55 -11.70 -8.61 0.08
CA PHE A 55 -10.56 -8.39 -0.81
C PHE A 55 -9.23 -8.90 -0.23
N LYS A 56 -9.20 -9.32 1.03
CA LYS A 56 -7.99 -9.70 1.76
C LYS A 56 -7.93 -11.21 1.97
N THR A 57 -6.71 -11.73 2.18
CA THR A 57 -6.53 -13.12 2.63
C THR A 57 -6.84 -13.26 4.11
N ASP A 58 -7.05 -14.49 4.59
CA ASP A 58 -7.28 -14.74 6.01
C ASP A 58 -6.05 -14.41 6.85
N ASP A 59 -4.85 -14.58 6.29
CA ASP A 59 -3.55 -14.23 6.90
C ASP A 59 -3.05 -12.83 6.51
N PHE A 60 -3.96 -11.94 6.07
CA PHE A 60 -3.62 -10.56 5.76
C PHE A 60 -2.99 -9.84 6.95
N HIS A 61 -1.92 -9.11 6.71
CA HIS A 61 -1.29 -8.27 7.71
C HIS A 61 -0.66 -7.01 7.09
N THR A 62 -0.34 -6.04 7.93
CA THR A 62 0.37 -4.83 7.54
C THR A 62 1.62 -4.67 8.40
N ILE A 63 2.67 -4.08 7.81
CA ILE A 63 3.89 -3.69 8.51
C ILE A 63 3.98 -2.17 8.48
N GLY A 64 3.88 -1.55 9.64
CA GLY A 64 3.97 -0.10 9.78
C GLY A 64 5.38 0.45 9.56
N PRO A 65 5.54 1.80 9.45
CA PRO A 65 6.84 2.44 9.27
C PRO A 65 7.81 2.16 10.43
N ASP A 66 7.28 1.82 11.60
CA ASP A 66 8.04 1.47 12.81
C ASP A 66 8.32 -0.04 12.94
N GLY A 67 8.01 -0.82 11.89
CA GLY A 67 8.18 -2.27 11.85
C GLY A 67 7.12 -3.06 12.61
N ARG A 68 6.12 -2.42 13.24
CA ARG A 68 5.03 -3.14 13.91
C ARG A 68 4.15 -3.86 12.91
N VAL A 69 3.85 -5.12 13.23
CA VAL A 69 2.95 -5.96 12.45
C VAL A 69 1.55 -5.85 13.03
N SER A 70 0.57 -5.57 12.18
CA SER A 70 -0.86 -5.63 12.53
C SER A 70 -1.51 -6.72 11.70
N ASP A 71 -2.03 -7.73 12.37
CA ASP A 71 -2.72 -8.86 11.73
C ASP A 71 -4.15 -8.50 11.27
N ASN A 72 -4.82 -9.47 10.67
CA ASN A 72 -6.16 -9.30 10.14
C ASN A 72 -7.19 -8.93 11.23
N VAL A 73 -7.02 -9.42 12.46
CA VAL A 73 -7.93 -9.11 13.59
C VAL A 73 -7.76 -7.64 14.00
N MET A 74 -6.52 -7.19 14.19
CA MET A 74 -6.20 -5.79 14.50
C MET A 74 -6.69 -4.85 13.40
N MET A 75 -6.49 -5.24 12.12
CA MET A 75 -6.92 -4.43 10.98
C MET A 75 -8.44 -4.35 10.86
N LYS A 76 -9.19 -5.38 11.24
CA LYS A 76 -10.67 -5.31 11.34
C LYS A 76 -11.09 -4.28 12.38
N GLU A 77 -10.44 -4.27 13.54
CA GLU A 77 -10.75 -3.31 14.59
C GLU A 77 -10.39 -1.87 14.16
N TYR A 78 -9.22 -1.66 13.57
CA TYR A 78 -8.85 -0.35 13.03
C TYR A 78 -9.83 0.14 11.95
N SER A 79 -10.33 -0.76 11.11
CA SER A 79 -11.33 -0.40 10.09
C SER A 79 -12.66 0.00 10.71
N ARG A 80 -13.11 -0.67 11.77
CA ARG A 80 -14.32 -0.27 12.50
C ARG A 80 -14.15 1.11 13.14
N GLN A 81 -13.03 1.33 13.83
CA GLN A 81 -12.71 2.64 14.43
C GLN A 81 -12.61 3.74 13.36
N PHE A 82 -11.98 3.44 12.22
CA PHE A 82 -11.90 4.38 11.11
C PHE A 82 -13.30 4.77 10.61
N ILE A 83 -14.18 3.81 10.36
CA ILE A 83 -15.55 4.04 9.89
C ILE A 83 -16.38 4.79 10.92
N THR A 84 -16.21 4.50 12.23
CA THR A 84 -16.92 5.20 13.31
C THR A 84 -16.49 6.65 13.42
N ASN A 85 -15.20 6.93 13.29
CA ASN A 85 -14.62 8.25 13.54
C ASN A 85 -14.59 9.16 12.31
N ASN A 86 -14.98 8.67 11.14
CA ASN A 86 -14.96 9.45 9.89
C ASN A 86 -16.32 9.38 9.20
N LEU A 87 -16.65 10.42 8.45
CA LEU A 87 -17.89 10.51 7.67
C LEU A 87 -17.58 10.33 6.17
N PRO A 88 -18.38 9.52 5.45
CA PRO A 88 -18.27 9.38 3.99
C PRO A 88 -18.72 10.70 3.29
N PRO A 89 -18.40 10.89 2.01
CA PRO A 89 -17.57 10.00 1.21
C PRO A 89 -16.09 10.08 1.61
N TYR A 90 -15.39 8.94 1.52
CA TYR A 90 -13.94 8.89 1.83
C TYR A 90 -13.08 9.28 0.62
N ASN A 91 -13.67 9.35 -0.57
CA ASN A 91 -12.98 9.72 -1.82
C ASN A 91 -11.61 9.06 -1.95
N THR A 92 -11.54 7.77 -1.63
CA THR A 92 -10.28 7.03 -1.66
C THR A 92 -9.88 6.71 -3.09
N LYS A 93 -8.66 7.11 -3.47
CA LYS A 93 -8.05 6.80 -4.76
C LYS A 93 -6.72 6.09 -4.54
N ILE A 94 -6.54 4.96 -5.21
CA ILE A 94 -5.29 4.20 -5.20
C ILE A 94 -4.76 4.13 -6.63
N THR A 95 -3.52 4.58 -6.81
CA THR A 95 -2.83 4.60 -8.11
C THR A 95 -1.66 3.63 -8.06
N ILE A 96 -1.63 2.67 -8.98
CA ILE A 96 -0.50 1.74 -9.14
C ILE A 96 0.62 2.48 -9.87
N LEU A 97 1.72 2.71 -9.18
CA LEU A 97 2.93 3.35 -9.72
C LEU A 97 3.80 2.35 -10.46
N ASN A 98 3.95 1.15 -9.88
CA ASN A 98 4.73 0.05 -10.42
C ASN A 98 4.06 -1.27 -10.09
N LEU A 99 4.23 -2.28 -10.96
CA LEU A 99 3.69 -3.62 -10.76
C LEU A 99 4.69 -4.66 -11.24
N ARG A 100 4.99 -5.63 -10.38
CA ARG A 100 5.86 -6.78 -10.68
C ARG A 100 5.08 -8.06 -10.44
N LEU A 101 5.20 -9.02 -11.35
CA LEU A 101 4.61 -10.34 -11.22
C LEU A 101 5.67 -11.38 -10.91
N SER A 102 5.32 -12.38 -10.11
CA SER A 102 6.13 -13.61 -9.99
C SER A 102 6.18 -14.37 -11.32
N TYR A 103 7.19 -15.25 -11.47
CA TYR A 103 7.36 -16.05 -12.68
C TYR A 103 6.09 -16.85 -13.04
N ASN A 104 5.43 -17.44 -12.06
CA ASN A 104 4.18 -18.21 -12.24
C ASN A 104 2.91 -17.33 -12.29
N LYS A 105 3.06 -16.00 -12.23
CA LYS A 105 1.99 -14.99 -12.33
C LYS A 105 0.89 -15.12 -11.26
N ILE A 106 1.17 -15.76 -10.12
CA ILE A 106 0.23 -15.89 -9.00
C ILE A 106 0.50 -14.94 -7.84
N VAL A 107 1.63 -14.20 -7.88
CA VAL A 107 1.94 -13.13 -6.94
C VAL A 107 2.19 -11.84 -7.71
N ALA A 108 1.55 -10.77 -7.28
CA ALA A 108 1.77 -9.42 -7.78
C ALA A 108 2.24 -8.52 -6.63
N VAL A 109 3.33 -7.78 -6.86
CA VAL A 109 3.82 -6.75 -5.93
C VAL A 109 3.63 -5.39 -6.58
N ALA A 110 2.81 -4.56 -5.96
CA ALA A 110 2.45 -3.24 -6.46
C ALA A 110 2.99 -2.14 -5.53
N ASP A 111 3.73 -1.18 -6.09
CA ASP A 111 4.02 0.06 -5.40
C ASP A 111 2.87 1.02 -5.71
N VAL A 112 2.20 1.52 -4.68
CA VAL A 112 0.98 2.30 -4.83
C VAL A 112 1.06 3.65 -4.11
N PHE A 113 0.37 4.63 -4.67
CA PHE A 113 0.08 5.90 -4.03
C PHE A 113 -1.41 5.92 -3.69
N GLN A 114 -1.71 6.04 -2.41
CA GLN A 114 -3.08 6.14 -1.90
C GLN A 114 -3.36 7.55 -1.41
N GLU A 115 -4.50 8.10 -1.81
CA GLU A 115 -5.06 9.34 -1.31
C GLU A 115 -6.46 9.09 -0.77
N SER A 116 -6.86 9.87 0.25
CA SER A 116 -8.22 9.84 0.77
C SER A 116 -8.58 11.21 1.34
N THR A 117 -9.79 11.69 1.02
CA THR A 117 -10.35 12.92 1.59
C THR A 117 -11.68 12.59 2.26
N ARG A 118 -11.85 12.98 3.51
CA ARG A 118 -13.02 12.66 4.32
C ARG A 118 -13.29 13.74 5.35
N LYS A 119 -14.48 13.72 5.94
CA LYS A 119 -14.81 14.57 7.09
C LYS A 119 -14.63 13.81 8.40
N ARG A 120 -14.10 14.48 9.41
CA ARG A 120 -13.90 13.93 10.74
C ARG A 120 -14.10 15.02 11.79
N GLU A 121 -14.70 14.66 12.92
CA GLU A 121 -14.73 15.55 14.08
C GLU A 121 -13.33 15.57 14.74
N LEU A 122 -12.73 16.75 14.81
CA LEU A 122 -11.42 16.99 15.42
C LEU A 122 -11.49 18.28 16.24
N ALA A 123 -11.08 18.21 17.52
CA ALA A 123 -11.14 19.32 18.46
C ALA A 123 -12.55 19.99 18.49
N GLY A 124 -13.60 19.16 18.56
CA GLY A 124 -15.01 19.62 18.66
C GLY A 124 -15.58 20.25 17.40
N LYS A 125 -14.93 20.13 16.25
CA LYS A 125 -15.38 20.67 14.96
C LYS A 125 -15.29 19.64 13.86
N LEU A 126 -16.27 19.62 12.96
CA LEU A 126 -16.22 18.83 11.75
C LEU A 126 -15.21 19.46 10.77
N ARG A 127 -14.16 18.71 10.41
CA ARG A 127 -13.06 19.18 9.57
C ARG A 127 -12.86 18.26 8.38
N GLU A 128 -12.36 18.82 7.29
CA GLU A 128 -11.86 18.04 6.18
C GLU A 128 -10.47 17.48 6.50
N VAL A 129 -10.30 16.18 6.32
CA VAL A 129 -9.01 15.50 6.50
C VAL A 129 -8.60 14.85 5.19
N LYS A 130 -7.51 15.32 4.61
CA LYS A 130 -6.85 14.70 3.47
C LYS A 130 -5.61 13.94 3.93
N THR A 131 -5.47 12.69 3.49
CA THR A 131 -4.27 11.87 3.75
C THR A 131 -3.72 11.32 2.46
N SER A 132 -2.39 11.16 2.39
CA SER A 132 -1.74 10.41 1.33
C SER A 132 -0.59 9.59 1.87
N VAL A 133 -0.27 8.50 1.18
CA VAL A 133 0.78 7.56 1.57
C VAL A 133 1.32 6.83 0.34
N LEU A 134 2.61 6.53 0.37
CA LEU A 134 3.25 5.55 -0.51
C LEU A 134 3.42 4.23 0.26
N GLN A 135 3.11 3.12 -0.38
CA GLN A 135 3.23 1.79 0.23
C GLN A 135 3.45 0.72 -0.84
N THR A 136 3.93 -0.44 -0.41
CA THR A 136 4.03 -1.63 -1.26
C THR A 136 2.94 -2.63 -0.85
N GLU A 137 2.27 -3.21 -1.82
CA GLU A 137 1.20 -4.17 -1.62
C GLU A 137 1.52 -5.49 -2.30
N THR A 138 1.41 -6.60 -1.57
CA THR A 138 1.54 -7.95 -2.12
C THR A 138 0.16 -8.56 -2.27
N TRP A 139 -0.18 -8.89 -3.51
CA TRP A 139 -1.41 -9.56 -3.90
C TRP A 139 -1.12 -11.00 -4.31
N ILE A 140 -2.00 -11.93 -3.97
CA ILE A 140 -1.91 -13.33 -4.39
C ILE A 140 -3.16 -13.73 -5.16
N TYR A 141 -2.96 -14.54 -6.20
CA TYR A 141 -4.07 -15.14 -6.95
C TYR A 141 -4.44 -16.47 -6.32
N VAL A 142 -5.61 -16.54 -5.70
CA VAL A 142 -6.13 -17.70 -4.98
C VAL A 142 -7.64 -17.80 -5.19
N ASN A 143 -8.15 -19.01 -5.37
CA ASN A 143 -9.57 -19.26 -5.62
C ASN A 143 -10.16 -18.41 -6.77
N ASN A 144 -9.42 -18.28 -7.86
CA ASN A 144 -9.75 -17.48 -9.04
C ASN A 144 -9.90 -15.97 -8.79
N GLU A 145 -9.31 -15.47 -7.70
CA GLU A 145 -9.33 -14.05 -7.37
C GLU A 145 -7.98 -13.54 -6.89
N TRP A 146 -7.68 -12.28 -7.16
CA TRP A 146 -6.58 -11.57 -6.52
C TRP A 146 -6.99 -11.10 -5.12
N LYS A 147 -6.25 -11.51 -4.10
CA LYS A 147 -6.44 -11.12 -2.69
C LYS A 147 -5.22 -10.39 -2.17
N LEU A 148 -5.45 -9.30 -1.44
CA LEU A 148 -4.39 -8.56 -0.75
C LEU A 148 -3.90 -9.37 0.46
N LYS A 149 -2.59 -9.65 0.50
CA LYS A 149 -1.95 -10.44 1.55
C LYS A 149 -1.14 -9.60 2.51
N LEU A 150 -0.43 -8.60 1.99
CA LEU A 150 0.50 -7.79 2.78
C LEU A 150 0.48 -6.34 2.29
N VAL A 151 0.57 -5.41 3.25
CA VAL A 151 0.94 -4.01 3.02
C VAL A 151 2.18 -3.72 3.82
N ASP A 152 3.24 -3.27 3.18
CA ASP A 152 4.50 -2.91 3.81
C ASP A 152 5.14 -1.68 3.18
N ASN A 153 6.38 -1.38 3.58
CA ASN A 153 7.14 -0.24 3.06
C ASN A 153 6.33 1.07 3.06
N VAL A 154 5.56 1.30 4.12
CA VAL A 154 4.71 2.49 4.27
C VAL A 154 5.57 3.70 4.56
N HIS A 155 5.55 4.70 3.67
CA HIS A 155 6.38 5.89 3.77
C HIS A 155 5.71 7.11 3.13
N ASP A 156 6.35 8.28 3.22
CA ASP A 156 5.86 9.57 2.71
C ASP A 156 4.40 9.87 3.12
N GLN A 157 4.07 9.55 4.37
CA GLN A 157 2.76 9.84 4.92
C GLN A 157 2.56 11.35 5.06
N LYS A 158 1.45 11.83 4.51
CA LYS A 158 1.03 13.23 4.64
C LYS A 158 -0.39 13.30 5.18
N ARG A 159 -0.62 14.26 6.06
CA ARG A 159 -1.96 14.57 6.57
C ARG A 159 -2.20 16.07 6.53
N PHE A 160 -3.36 16.44 6.02
CA PHE A 160 -3.85 17.82 6.01
C PHE A 160 -5.18 17.88 6.74
N VAL A 161 -5.40 18.95 7.48
CA VAL A 161 -6.68 19.27 8.14
C VAL A 161 -7.07 20.67 7.71
N ASP A 162 -8.22 20.81 7.04
CA ASP A 162 -8.68 22.06 6.43
C ASP A 162 -7.59 22.74 5.58
N GLY A 163 -6.87 21.95 4.79
CA GLY A 163 -5.77 22.40 3.93
C GLY A 163 -4.42 22.65 4.65
N LYS A 164 -4.38 22.71 5.98
CA LYS A 164 -3.15 22.89 6.76
C LYS A 164 -2.43 21.55 6.91
N ARG A 165 -1.14 21.48 6.55
CA ARG A 165 -0.30 20.28 6.78
C ARG A 165 -0.09 20.08 8.27
N VAL A 166 -0.33 18.87 8.76
CA VAL A 166 -0.19 18.49 10.17
C VAL A 166 0.67 17.23 10.30
N ASP A 167 1.26 17.03 11.47
CA ASP A 167 2.07 15.85 11.76
C ASP A 167 1.19 14.58 11.63
N PRO A 168 1.51 13.64 10.74
CA PRO A 168 0.71 12.43 10.56
C PRO A 168 0.84 11.44 11.72
N THR A 169 1.87 11.56 12.56
CA THR A 169 2.24 10.58 13.59
C THR A 169 1.61 10.85 14.96
N ARG A 170 1.06 12.04 15.18
CA ARG A 170 0.49 12.44 16.48
C ARG A 170 -0.96 12.94 16.37
N PRO A 171 -1.70 13.00 17.49
CA PRO A 171 -3.03 13.61 17.52
C PRO A 171 -3.04 15.02 16.96
N TYR A 172 -4.17 15.39 16.33
CA TYR A 172 -4.35 16.75 15.82
C TYR A 172 -4.54 17.74 16.97
N ASN A 173 -3.76 18.83 16.95
CA ASN A 173 -3.95 19.99 17.79
C ASN A 173 -4.13 21.24 16.89
N PRO A 174 -5.24 22.00 16.99
CA PRO A 174 -5.47 23.18 16.17
C PRO A 174 -4.44 24.30 16.38
N ASP A 175 -3.82 24.36 17.56
CA ASP A 175 -2.86 25.40 17.94
C ASP A 175 -1.44 25.10 17.45
N ASP A 176 -1.17 23.88 16.96
CA ASP A 176 0.12 23.54 16.41
C ASP A 176 0.39 24.33 15.12
N PRO A 177 1.66 24.77 14.90
CA PRO A 177 2.04 25.36 13.64
C PRO A 177 1.92 24.34 12.48
N PRO A 178 1.91 24.78 11.22
CA PRO A 178 1.99 23.86 10.09
C PRO A 178 3.21 22.93 10.23
N TYR A 179 3.00 21.64 9.99
CA TYR A 179 4.06 20.65 10.08
C TYR A 179 5.10 20.84 8.97
N ASP A 180 6.34 20.97 9.37
CA ASP A 180 7.51 21.07 8.49
C ASP A 180 8.37 19.80 8.69
N PRO A 181 8.42 18.90 7.70
CA PRO A 181 9.15 17.64 7.82
C PRO A 181 10.67 17.86 7.92
N ASP A 182 11.19 19.00 7.48
CA ASP A 182 12.63 19.28 7.48
C ASP A 182 13.13 19.81 8.81
N LYS A 183 12.23 20.32 9.66
CA LYS A 183 12.57 20.77 11.03
C LYS A 183 12.59 19.65 12.06
N ASN A 184 12.10 18.46 11.71
CA ASN A 184 11.95 17.33 12.63
C ASN A 184 12.85 16.13 12.24
N LYS A 185 13.88 16.39 11.45
CA LYS A 185 14.93 15.40 11.12
C LYS A 185 16.10 15.48 12.10
#